data_7bf62eb45904208639a78a6f020e7aac
#
_entry.id   7bf62eb45904208639a78a6f020e7aac
#
_cell.length_a   1.000
_cell.length_b   1.000
_cell.length_c   1.000
_cell.angle_alpha   90.00
_cell.angle_beta   90.00
_cell.angle_gamma   90.00
#
_symmetry.space_group_name_H-M   'P 1'
#
loop_
_entity.id
_entity.type
_entity.pdbx_description
1 polymer ?
#
loop_
_entity_poly.entity_id
_entity_poly.type
_entity_poly.pdbx_seq_one_letter_code
_entity_poly.pdbx_strand_id
1 'polypeptide(L)'
;MALETLKIYEERDVVGHVRNVMGHFGERLQKLAEHPLVGNARACGLMGALELMKDKATKTPFEASDKVGPAAEGRCLENGLIVRAIGDNLAFCPPLITTDAEIDEIFDIAEKSLDETEKWVGEQGLRDT
;
A
#
# COMPACT_ATOMS: atom_id res chain seq x y z
N MET A 1 -28.35 13.80 1.14
CA MET A 1 -27.33 12.75 0.96
C MET A 1 -26.34 12.66 2.14
N ALA A 2 -25.67 13.75 2.54
CA ALA A 2 -24.70 13.73 3.65
C ALA A 2 -25.29 13.26 4.99
N LEU A 3 -26.46 13.74 5.37
CA LEU A 3 -27.15 13.34 6.61
C LEU A 3 -27.49 11.84 6.61
N GLU A 4 -27.88 11.28 5.48
CA GLU A 4 -28.17 9.85 5.35
C GLU A 4 -26.89 9.01 5.50
N THR A 5 -25.77 9.48 4.94
CA THR A 5 -24.46 8.83 5.11
C THR A 5 -24.07 8.78 6.58
N LEU A 6 -24.20 9.89 7.32
CA LEU A 6 -23.89 9.93 8.75
C LEU A 6 -24.77 8.97 9.56
N LYS A 7 -26.06 8.91 9.21
CA LYS A 7 -27.00 7.98 9.84
C LYS A 7 -26.59 6.52 9.62
N ILE A 8 -26.21 6.15 8.39
CA ILE A 8 -25.71 4.81 8.08
C ILE A 8 -24.44 4.50 8.87
N TYR A 9 -23.54 5.46 9.03
CA TYR A 9 -22.32 5.29 9.84
C TYR A 9 -22.64 4.98 11.30
N GLU A 10 -23.65 5.64 11.87
CA GLU A 10 -24.11 5.37 13.23
C GLU A 10 -24.81 4.01 13.33
N GLU A 11 -25.78 3.73 12.45
CA GLU A 11 -26.56 2.48 12.44
C GLU A 11 -25.71 1.23 12.25
N ARG A 12 -24.65 1.31 11.44
CA ARG A 12 -23.73 0.19 11.14
C ARG A 12 -22.47 0.20 11.99
N ASP A 13 -22.34 1.17 12.89
CA ASP A 13 -21.12 1.36 13.70
C ASP A 13 -19.83 1.27 12.85
N VAL A 14 -19.78 2.02 11.76
CA VAL A 14 -18.67 1.98 10.80
C VAL A 14 -17.33 2.34 11.47
N VAL A 15 -17.33 3.34 12.36
CA VAL A 15 -16.11 3.74 13.10
C VAL A 15 -15.65 2.62 14.03
N GLY A 16 -16.57 1.93 14.70
CA GLY A 16 -16.27 0.76 15.55
C GLY A 16 -15.67 -0.38 14.72
N HIS A 17 -16.21 -0.65 13.54
CA HIS A 17 -15.65 -1.64 12.61
C HIS A 17 -14.21 -1.28 12.22
N VAL A 18 -13.94 -0.03 11.84
CA VAL A 18 -12.58 0.43 11.51
C VAL A 18 -11.62 0.22 12.67
N ARG A 19 -12.04 0.56 13.90
CA ARG A 19 -11.22 0.32 15.10
C ARG A 19 -10.88 -1.16 15.31
N ASN A 20 -11.79 -2.06 14.93
CA ASN A 20 -11.57 -3.50 15.04
C ASN A 20 -10.57 -4.04 14.01
N VAL A 21 -10.53 -3.49 12.79
CA VAL A 21 -9.70 -4.01 11.70
C VAL A 21 -8.43 -3.22 11.44
N MET A 22 -8.32 -1.98 11.93
CA MET A 22 -7.15 -1.12 11.66
C MET A 22 -5.84 -1.66 12.22
N GLY A 23 -5.88 -2.40 13.32
CA GLY A 23 -4.69 -3.05 13.89
C GLY A 23 -4.11 -4.06 12.93
N HIS A 24 -4.94 -4.93 12.38
CA HIS A 24 -4.55 -5.92 11.39
C HIS A 24 -4.03 -5.27 10.10
N PHE A 25 -4.71 -4.24 9.62
CA PHE A 25 -4.25 -3.44 8.47
C PHE A 25 -2.86 -2.87 8.71
N GLY A 26 -2.63 -2.24 9.85
CA GLY A 26 -1.34 -1.66 10.22
C GLY A 26 -0.22 -2.71 10.33
N GLU A 27 -0.50 -3.85 10.94
CA GLU A 27 0.45 -4.97 11.05
C GLU A 27 0.86 -5.52 9.69
N ARG A 28 -0.11 -5.76 8.81
CA ARG A 28 0.15 -6.24 7.45
C ARG A 28 0.96 -5.22 6.65
N LEU A 29 0.63 -3.94 6.75
CA LEU A 29 1.38 -2.87 6.09
C LEU A 29 2.82 -2.79 6.62
N GLN A 30 3.03 -2.86 7.94
CA GLN A 30 4.36 -2.83 8.55
C GLN A 30 5.21 -4.04 8.15
N LYS A 31 4.63 -5.20 7.97
CA LYS A 31 5.33 -6.38 7.47
C LYS A 31 5.95 -6.12 6.09
N LEU A 32 5.26 -5.37 5.22
CA LEU A 32 5.80 -4.98 3.91
C LEU A 32 6.97 -3.99 4.01
N ALA A 33 7.19 -3.34 5.15
CA ALA A 33 8.39 -2.54 5.37
C ALA A 33 9.68 -3.36 5.36
N GLU A 34 9.59 -4.67 5.53
CA GLU A 34 10.74 -5.60 5.41
C GLU A 34 11.16 -5.82 3.96
N HIS A 35 10.26 -5.57 3.01
CA HIS A 35 10.53 -5.75 1.58
C HIS A 35 11.68 -4.84 1.11
N PRO A 36 12.60 -5.32 0.24
CA PRO A 36 13.76 -4.55 -0.22
C PRO A 36 13.44 -3.20 -0.85
N LEU A 37 12.31 -3.07 -1.56
CA LEU A 37 11.88 -1.82 -2.18
C LEU A 37 11.30 -0.81 -1.19
N VAL A 38 10.82 -1.25 -0.02
CA VAL A 38 10.09 -0.39 0.90
C VAL A 38 11.01 0.23 1.93
N GLY A 39 11.22 1.53 1.83
CA GLY A 39 12.02 2.30 2.77
C GLY A 39 11.26 2.78 3.99
N ASN A 40 9.95 2.97 3.86
CA ASN A 40 9.08 3.39 4.95
C ASN A 40 7.65 2.88 4.73
N ALA A 41 6.99 2.52 5.83
CA ALA A 41 5.57 2.17 5.86
C ALA A 41 4.90 2.95 6.98
N ARG A 42 3.77 3.57 6.70
CA ARG A 42 3.01 4.35 7.69
C ARG A 42 1.52 4.19 7.47
N ALA A 43 0.78 4.11 8.56
CA ALA A 43 -0.66 3.94 8.55
C ALA A 43 -1.35 4.82 9.60
N CYS A 44 -2.57 5.23 9.28
CA CYS A 44 -3.50 5.86 10.21
C CYS A 44 -4.89 5.32 9.91
N GLY A 45 -5.47 4.55 10.83
CA GLY A 45 -6.73 3.86 10.58
C GLY A 45 -6.60 2.88 9.39
N LEU A 46 -7.42 3.05 8.37
CA LEU A 46 -7.37 2.30 7.11
C LEU A 46 -6.71 3.08 5.96
N MET A 47 -5.99 4.14 6.26
CA MET A 47 -5.12 4.80 5.30
C MET A 47 -3.69 4.36 5.53
N GLY A 48 -3.00 3.96 4.47
CA GLY A 48 -1.61 3.53 4.57
C GLY A 48 -0.80 3.97 3.37
N ALA A 49 0.50 4.03 3.53
CA ALA A 49 1.43 4.30 2.45
C ALA A 49 2.72 3.50 2.62
N LEU A 50 3.22 3.02 1.50
CA LEU A 50 4.55 2.44 1.34
C LEU A 50 5.39 3.40 0.51
N GLU A 51 6.53 3.82 1.02
CA GLU A 51 7.47 4.66 0.29
C GLU A 51 8.55 3.77 -0.31
N LEU A 52 8.61 3.73 -1.64
CA LEU A 52 9.59 2.94 -2.38
C LEU A 52 10.91 3.70 -2.46
N MET A 53 12.00 3.00 -2.20
CA MET A 53 13.35 3.60 -2.17
C MET A 53 14.35 2.72 -2.91
N LYS A 54 15.30 3.39 -3.55
CA LYS A 54 16.45 2.77 -4.21
C LYS A 54 17.35 2.08 -3.19
N ASP A 55 17.64 2.76 -2.09
CA ASP A 55 18.44 2.25 -0.97
C ASP A 55 17.79 2.61 0.37
N LYS A 56 17.38 1.59 1.10
CA LYS A 56 16.73 1.73 2.42
C LYS A 56 17.71 2.23 3.49
N ALA A 57 18.95 1.78 3.44
CA ALA A 57 19.95 2.08 4.48
C ALA A 57 20.33 3.56 4.46
N THR A 58 20.51 4.11 3.27
CA THR A 58 20.86 5.53 3.07
C THR A 58 19.65 6.42 2.86
N LYS A 59 18.44 5.82 2.77
CA LYS A 59 17.19 6.51 2.44
C LYS A 59 17.25 7.26 1.10
N THR A 60 17.94 6.66 0.13
CA THR A 60 18.07 7.23 -1.20
C THR A 60 16.85 6.90 -2.03
N PRO A 61 16.11 7.89 -2.56
CA PRO A 61 14.97 7.68 -3.43
C PRO A 61 15.43 7.24 -4.82
N PHE A 62 14.50 6.69 -5.62
CA PHE A 62 14.70 6.55 -7.06
C PHE A 62 14.62 7.92 -7.73
N GLU A 63 15.20 8.03 -8.93
CA GLU A 63 15.00 9.22 -9.75
C GLU A 63 13.54 9.27 -10.24
N ALA A 64 12.97 10.46 -10.29
CA ALA A 64 11.58 10.63 -10.73
C ALA A 64 11.34 10.11 -12.15
N SER A 65 12.38 10.10 -12.99
CA SER A 65 12.35 9.54 -14.34
C SER A 65 12.21 8.01 -14.38
N ASP A 66 12.59 7.31 -13.31
CA ASP A 66 12.58 5.85 -13.25
C ASP A 66 11.16 5.29 -13.13
N LYS A 67 10.21 6.10 -12.63
CA LYS A 67 8.78 5.78 -12.53
C LYS A 67 8.50 4.47 -11.81
N VAL A 68 9.23 4.19 -10.74
CA VAL A 68 9.11 2.95 -9.97
C VAL A 68 7.74 2.82 -9.31
N GLY A 69 7.23 3.90 -8.72
CA GLY A 69 5.87 3.94 -8.16
C GLY A 69 4.79 3.62 -9.19
N PRO A 70 4.73 4.31 -10.34
CA PRO A 70 3.81 3.95 -11.43
C PRO A 70 3.96 2.52 -11.95
N ALA A 71 5.18 1.99 -12.00
CA ALA A 71 5.41 0.61 -12.41
C ALA A 71 4.86 -0.40 -11.38
N ALA A 72 4.98 -0.11 -10.09
CA ALA A 72 4.39 -0.92 -9.02
C ALA A 72 2.84 -0.83 -9.03
N GLU A 73 2.28 0.37 -9.23
CA GLU A 73 0.83 0.57 -9.39
C GLU A 73 0.26 -0.27 -10.54
N GLY A 74 0.94 -0.25 -11.70
CA GLY A 74 0.54 -1.06 -12.85
C GLY A 74 0.51 -2.55 -12.55
N ARG A 75 1.50 -3.08 -11.83
CA ARG A 75 1.54 -4.50 -11.43
C ARG A 75 0.45 -4.83 -10.40
N CYS A 76 0.19 -3.93 -9.47
CA CYS A 76 -0.95 -4.11 -8.56
C CYS A 76 -2.26 -4.24 -9.35
N LEU A 77 -2.47 -3.36 -10.33
CA LEU A 77 -3.67 -3.38 -11.18
C LEU A 77 -3.77 -4.68 -11.98
N GLU A 78 -2.68 -5.14 -12.60
CA GLU A 78 -2.63 -6.41 -13.33
C GLU A 78 -2.92 -7.61 -12.43
N ASN A 79 -2.51 -7.55 -11.17
CA ASN A 79 -2.77 -8.58 -10.17
C ASN A 79 -4.15 -8.43 -9.47
N GLY A 80 -4.96 -7.43 -9.85
CA GLY A 80 -6.32 -7.27 -9.36
C GLY A 80 -6.47 -6.31 -8.18
N LEU A 81 -5.47 -5.49 -7.87
CA LEU A 81 -5.48 -4.52 -6.78
C LEU A 81 -5.35 -3.09 -7.30
N ILE A 82 -6.31 -2.24 -6.94
CA ILE A 82 -6.24 -0.81 -7.22
C ILE A 82 -5.57 -0.11 -6.05
N VAL A 83 -4.39 0.44 -6.29
CA VAL A 83 -3.68 1.36 -5.40
C VAL A 83 -3.38 2.64 -6.17
N ARG A 84 -2.90 3.66 -5.51
CA ARG A 84 -2.49 4.90 -6.14
C ARG A 84 -1.02 5.18 -5.90
N ALA A 85 -0.27 5.37 -6.99
CA ALA A 85 1.09 5.89 -6.92
C ALA A 85 1.08 7.42 -6.88
N ILE A 86 1.75 7.98 -5.88
CA ILE A 86 2.01 9.43 -5.76
C ILE A 86 3.54 9.56 -5.71
N GLY A 87 4.15 9.79 -6.89
CA GLY A 87 5.58 9.57 -7.04
C GLY A 87 5.90 8.10 -6.76
N ASP A 88 6.84 7.83 -5.89
CA ASP A 88 7.20 6.47 -5.46
C ASP A 88 6.52 6.05 -4.14
N ASN A 89 5.44 6.72 -3.76
CA ASN A 89 4.60 6.32 -2.65
C ASN A 89 3.37 5.55 -3.16
N LEU A 90 3.16 4.33 -2.67
CA LEU A 90 1.94 3.58 -2.89
C LEU A 90 0.95 3.85 -1.77
N ALA A 91 -0.17 4.48 -2.09
CA ALA A 91 -1.21 4.81 -1.13
C ALA A 91 -2.32 3.76 -1.14
N PHE A 92 -2.71 3.31 0.07
CA PHE A 92 -3.78 2.36 0.31
C PHE A 92 -4.89 3.06 1.07
N CYS A 93 -6.10 2.97 0.56
CA CYS A 93 -7.29 3.54 1.20
C CYS A 93 -8.51 2.66 0.89
N PRO A 94 -8.61 1.46 1.49
CA PRO A 94 -9.72 0.56 1.25
C PRO A 94 -11.03 1.13 1.82
N PRO A 95 -12.19 0.62 1.38
CA PRO A 95 -13.47 0.98 1.97
C PRO A 95 -13.51 0.73 3.48
N LEU A 96 -14.23 1.57 4.21
CA LEU A 96 -14.33 1.48 5.67
C LEU A 96 -15.00 0.19 6.19
N ILE A 97 -15.69 -0.54 5.30
CA ILE A 97 -16.34 -1.83 5.60
C ILE A 97 -15.46 -3.04 5.27
N THR A 98 -14.21 -2.83 4.89
CA THR A 98 -13.27 -3.89 4.53
C THR A 98 -13.08 -4.85 5.71
N THR A 99 -13.09 -6.15 5.43
CA THR A 99 -12.88 -7.22 6.42
C THR A 99 -11.42 -7.58 6.57
N ASP A 100 -11.06 -8.31 7.64
CA ASP A 100 -9.71 -8.82 7.84
C ASP A 100 -9.26 -9.72 6.68
N ALA A 101 -10.14 -10.56 6.15
CA ALA A 101 -9.84 -11.43 5.01
C ALA A 101 -9.54 -10.63 3.74
N GLU A 102 -10.28 -9.56 3.49
CA GLU A 102 -10.04 -8.65 2.36
C GLU A 102 -8.74 -7.85 2.55
N ILE A 103 -8.41 -7.46 3.78
CA ILE A 103 -7.12 -6.84 4.12
C ILE A 103 -5.97 -7.79 3.79
N ASP A 104 -6.08 -9.06 4.16
CA ASP A 104 -5.08 -10.07 3.82
C ASP A 104 -4.91 -10.21 2.31
N GLU A 105 -6.00 -10.26 1.56
CA GLU A 105 -5.97 -10.33 0.09
C GLU A 105 -5.29 -9.09 -0.52
N ILE A 106 -5.61 -7.89 -0.03
CA ILE A 106 -4.98 -6.64 -0.47
C ILE A 106 -3.45 -6.73 -0.34
N PHE A 107 -2.96 -7.13 0.83
CA PHE A 107 -1.54 -7.15 1.10
C PHE A 107 -0.81 -8.35 0.48
N ASP A 108 -1.47 -9.48 0.28
CA ASP A 108 -0.91 -10.60 -0.48
C ASP A 108 -0.66 -10.20 -1.94
N ILE A 109 -1.62 -9.51 -2.56
CA ILE A 109 -1.46 -8.98 -3.92
C ILE A 109 -0.39 -7.89 -3.96
N ALA A 110 -0.35 -7.00 -2.97
CA ALA A 110 0.66 -5.95 -2.88
C ALA A 110 2.07 -6.53 -2.76
N GLU A 111 2.28 -7.53 -1.92
CA GLU A 111 3.56 -8.22 -1.74
C GLU A 111 4.04 -8.84 -3.06
N LYS A 112 3.18 -9.62 -3.73
CA LYS A 112 3.46 -10.19 -5.04
C LYS A 112 3.85 -9.10 -6.05
N SER A 113 3.10 -8.00 -6.10
CA SER A 113 3.35 -6.91 -7.03
C SER A 113 4.67 -6.16 -6.75
N LEU A 114 5.06 -6.07 -5.47
CA LEU A 114 6.35 -5.54 -5.06
C LEU A 114 7.49 -6.46 -5.47
N ASP A 115 7.35 -7.78 -5.32
CA ASP A 115 8.35 -8.76 -5.79
C ASP A 115 8.57 -8.65 -7.30
N GLU A 116 7.50 -8.54 -8.08
CA GLU A 116 7.56 -8.34 -9.53
C GLU A 116 8.21 -6.99 -9.90
N THR A 117 7.95 -5.95 -9.10
CA THR A 117 8.56 -4.63 -9.28
C THR A 117 10.04 -4.65 -8.94
N GLU A 118 10.44 -5.33 -7.88
CA GLU A 118 11.85 -5.50 -7.50
C GLU A 118 12.65 -6.19 -8.61
N LYS A 119 12.09 -7.26 -9.17
CA LYS A 119 12.70 -7.96 -10.30
C LYS A 119 12.88 -7.01 -11.50
N TRP A 120 11.85 -6.26 -11.85
CA TRP A 120 11.91 -5.28 -12.93
C TRP A 120 12.95 -4.18 -12.66
N VAL A 121 13.04 -3.66 -11.44
CA VAL A 121 14.05 -2.67 -11.04
C VAL A 121 15.45 -3.22 -11.27
N GLY A 122 15.68 -4.48 -10.95
CA GLY A 122 16.95 -5.17 -11.21
C GLY A 122 17.25 -5.32 -12.71
N GLU A 123 16.26 -5.71 -13.50
CA GLU A 123 16.38 -5.86 -14.96
C GLU A 123 16.65 -4.53 -15.67
N GLN A 124 16.12 -3.42 -15.14
CA GLN A 124 16.38 -2.07 -15.66
C GLN A 124 17.69 -1.46 -15.15
N GLY A 125 18.38 -2.10 -14.23
CA GLY A 125 19.62 -1.58 -13.64
C GLY A 125 19.43 -0.30 -12.83
N LEU A 126 18.24 -0.10 -12.25
CA LEU A 126 17.90 1.11 -11.48
C LEU A 126 18.53 1.13 -10.09
N ARG A 127 19.04 0.01 -9.63
CA ARG A 127 19.88 -0.10 -8.43
C ARG A 127 21.30 -0.34 -8.83
N ASP A 128 22.20 0.44 -8.22
CA ASP A 128 23.61 0.10 -8.23
C ASP A 128 23.79 -1.12 -7.32
N THR A 129 24.22 -2.19 -7.92
CA THR A 129 24.56 -3.42 -7.21
C THR A 129 25.91 -3.24 -6.49
#